data_c1da65a95784138c7cb6189c9e49d4d4
#
_entry.id   c1da65a95784138c7cb6189c9e49d4d4
#
_cell.length_a   1.000
_cell.length_b   1.000
_cell.length_c   1.000
_cell.angle_alpha   90.00
_cell.angle_beta   90.00
_cell.angle_gamma   90.00
#
_symmetry.space_group_name_H-M   'P 1'
#
loop_
_entity.id
_entity.type
_entity.pdbx_description
1 polymer ?
#
loop_
_entity_poly.entity_id
_entity_poly.type
_entity_poly.pdbx_seq_one_letter_code
_entity_poly.pdbx_strand_id
1 'polypeptide(L)'
;MAHTGRRCTAGRQKGRSLVEKIAHDAPVLVLGLGRFGAATAGELDKLGRDVLAVDADPQLVQKWSDRVRHTAVLDAKDMNALQQIGAADFSVAVVAVGSSIEASVLITTHLVDLKIPQIWAKAISEAHGKILTRIGAHRVIYPEREAGERVAHLVSGRMIDFIRFDDDFALVKMYPPKPIRGKSLTESGVRTKYHITVVGVKSPGKPFTYATEQTVVTNHDLIIVSGSNEDIERFAALEG
;
A
#
# COMPACT_ATOMS: atom_id res chain seq x y z
N MET A 1 -57.62 19.18 2.37
CA MET A 1 -56.29 19.85 2.17
C MET A 1 -55.21 18.81 2.36
N ALA A 2 -54.64 18.37 1.26
CA ALA A 2 -53.68 17.26 1.22
C ALA A 2 -52.25 17.85 1.24
N HIS A 3 -51.43 17.45 2.21
CA HIS A 3 -50.02 17.77 2.27
C HIS A 3 -49.22 16.63 1.64
N THR A 4 -48.75 16.88 0.44
CA THR A 4 -47.81 16.03 -0.30
C THR A 4 -46.37 16.21 0.24
N GLY A 5 -45.92 15.26 1.03
CA GLY A 5 -44.50 15.15 1.45
C GLY A 5 -43.62 14.69 0.29
N ARG A 6 -42.72 15.53 -0.19
CA ARG A 6 -41.65 15.17 -1.12
C ARG A 6 -40.60 14.32 -0.39
N ARG A 7 -40.44 13.07 -0.78
CA ARG A 7 -39.31 12.22 -0.39
C ARG A 7 -38.09 12.66 -1.18
N CYS A 8 -37.08 13.24 -0.50
CA CYS A 8 -35.73 13.35 -1.03
C CYS A 8 -35.12 11.97 -1.11
N THR A 9 -34.97 11.44 -2.31
CA THR A 9 -34.13 10.26 -2.57
C THR A 9 -32.69 10.73 -2.62
N ALA A 10 -31.95 10.55 -1.50
CA ALA A 10 -30.51 10.67 -1.48
C ALA A 10 -29.91 9.58 -2.39
N GLY A 11 -29.35 10.01 -3.50
CA GLY A 11 -28.61 9.15 -4.42
C GLY A 11 -27.39 8.55 -3.71
N ARG A 12 -27.49 7.27 -3.38
CA ARG A 12 -26.38 6.46 -2.89
C ARG A 12 -25.40 6.29 -4.05
N GLN A 13 -24.34 7.10 -4.09
CA GLN A 13 -23.20 6.83 -4.97
C GLN A 13 -22.61 5.48 -4.56
N LYS A 14 -22.89 4.47 -5.36
CA LYS A 14 -22.19 3.18 -5.31
C LYS A 14 -20.75 3.43 -5.69
N GLY A 15 -19.86 3.50 -4.71
CA GLY A 15 -18.43 3.36 -4.91
C GLY A 15 -18.16 1.99 -5.55
N ARG A 16 -18.01 1.97 -6.85
CA ARG A 16 -17.59 0.80 -7.60
C ARG A 16 -16.08 0.63 -7.39
N SER A 17 -15.69 -0.11 -6.37
CA SER A 17 -14.38 -0.77 -6.33
C SER A 17 -14.40 -1.92 -7.33
N LEU A 18 -14.30 -1.60 -8.60
CA LEU A 18 -13.91 -2.55 -9.62
C LEU A 18 -12.36 -2.57 -9.66
N VAL A 19 -11.77 -3.27 -8.73
CA VAL A 19 -10.45 -3.87 -8.99
C VAL A 19 -10.74 -4.97 -10.01
N GLU A 20 -10.69 -4.64 -11.30
CA GLU A 20 -10.62 -5.68 -12.34
C GLU A 20 -9.48 -6.59 -11.93
N LYS A 21 -9.76 -7.90 -11.85
CA LYS A 21 -8.73 -8.90 -11.51
C LYS A 21 -7.68 -8.83 -12.61
N ILE A 22 -6.55 -8.20 -12.32
CA ILE A 22 -5.37 -8.25 -13.17
C ILE A 22 -5.02 -9.74 -13.31
N ALA A 23 -4.94 -10.25 -14.53
CA ALA A 23 -4.47 -11.61 -14.76
C ALA A 23 -3.07 -11.76 -14.13
N HIS A 24 -2.81 -12.90 -13.49
CA HIS A 24 -1.57 -13.12 -12.76
C HIS A 24 -0.33 -13.02 -13.66
N ASP A 25 -0.46 -13.27 -14.94
CA ASP A 25 0.57 -13.23 -15.98
C ASP A 25 0.58 -11.94 -16.82
N ALA A 26 -0.31 -10.99 -16.52
CA ALA A 26 -0.40 -9.73 -17.27
C ALA A 26 0.91 -8.95 -17.22
N PRO A 27 1.44 -8.47 -18.38
CA PRO A 27 2.68 -7.72 -18.44
C PRO A 27 2.56 -6.37 -17.74
N VAL A 28 3.64 -5.95 -17.08
CA VAL A 28 3.70 -4.70 -16.29
C VAL A 28 4.76 -3.78 -16.87
N LEU A 29 4.37 -2.53 -17.15
CA LEU A 29 5.28 -1.46 -17.56
C LEU A 29 5.59 -0.57 -16.33
N VAL A 30 6.87 -0.45 -15.97
CA VAL A 30 7.33 0.44 -14.89
C VAL A 30 8.09 1.61 -15.50
N LEU A 31 7.60 2.84 -15.29
CA LEU A 31 8.16 4.07 -15.84
C LEU A 31 8.84 4.88 -14.75
N GLY A 32 10.17 4.94 -14.81
CA GLY A 32 11.07 5.53 -13.83
C GLY A 32 11.75 4.48 -12.96
N LEU A 33 13.08 4.43 -13.01
CA LEU A 33 13.96 3.54 -12.24
C LEU A 33 14.64 4.23 -11.06
N GLY A 34 13.99 5.27 -10.53
CA GLY A 34 14.34 5.83 -9.23
C GLY A 34 14.12 4.84 -8.10
N ARG A 35 14.36 5.23 -6.85
CA ARG A 35 14.27 4.36 -5.66
C ARG A 35 13.00 3.51 -5.58
N PHE A 36 11.85 4.15 -5.80
CA PHE A 36 10.55 3.47 -5.74
C PHE A 36 10.33 2.53 -6.94
N GLY A 37 10.48 3.04 -8.18
CA GLY A 37 10.21 2.25 -9.37
C GLY A 37 11.14 1.06 -9.53
N ALA A 38 12.42 1.24 -9.22
CA ALA A 38 13.40 0.15 -9.24
C ALA A 38 13.10 -0.95 -8.21
N ALA A 39 12.68 -0.57 -6.99
CA ALA A 39 12.24 -1.54 -5.98
C ALA A 39 10.99 -2.30 -6.45
N THR A 40 10.03 -1.58 -7.03
CA THR A 40 8.79 -2.17 -7.57
C THR A 40 9.09 -3.14 -8.72
N ALA A 41 9.89 -2.73 -9.69
CA ALA A 41 10.26 -3.56 -10.84
C ALA A 41 11.01 -4.82 -10.41
N GLY A 42 11.99 -4.68 -9.52
CA GLY A 42 12.78 -5.81 -9.01
C GLY A 42 11.95 -6.81 -8.20
N GLU A 43 10.95 -6.34 -7.44
CA GLU A 43 10.07 -7.25 -6.70
C GLU A 43 9.07 -7.96 -7.62
N LEU A 44 8.51 -7.25 -8.60
CA LEU A 44 7.65 -7.84 -9.62
C LEU A 44 8.39 -8.94 -10.42
N ASP A 45 9.65 -8.70 -10.81
CA ASP A 45 10.49 -9.72 -11.50
C ASP A 45 10.72 -10.96 -10.64
N LYS A 46 11.03 -10.80 -9.35
CA LYS A 46 11.15 -11.92 -8.39
C LYS A 46 9.84 -12.70 -8.22
N LEU A 47 8.70 -12.02 -8.30
CA LEU A 47 7.37 -12.65 -8.29
C LEU A 47 7.03 -13.36 -9.61
N GLY A 48 7.97 -13.39 -10.57
CA GLY A 48 7.82 -14.04 -11.86
C GLY A 48 6.92 -13.30 -12.84
N ARG A 49 6.69 -11.97 -12.62
CA ARG A 49 5.92 -11.15 -13.55
C ARG A 49 6.75 -10.78 -14.77
N ASP A 50 6.10 -10.67 -15.91
CA ASP A 50 6.70 -10.07 -17.09
C ASP A 50 6.75 -8.55 -16.91
N VAL A 51 7.95 -7.99 -16.77
CA VAL A 51 8.17 -6.58 -16.44
C VAL A 51 9.09 -5.94 -17.45
N LEU A 52 8.64 -4.85 -18.07
CA LEU A 52 9.50 -3.90 -18.76
C LEU A 52 9.66 -2.65 -17.89
N ALA A 53 10.90 -2.35 -17.49
CA ALA A 53 11.21 -1.16 -16.71
C ALA A 53 12.01 -0.16 -17.55
N VAL A 54 11.55 1.08 -17.60
CA VAL A 54 12.14 2.12 -18.44
C VAL A 54 12.52 3.37 -17.64
N ASP A 55 13.60 4.02 -18.05
CA ASP A 55 14.00 5.33 -17.53
C ASP A 55 14.68 6.13 -18.65
N ALA A 56 14.61 7.45 -18.59
CA ALA A 56 15.33 8.31 -19.51
C ALA A 56 16.83 8.38 -19.21
N ASP A 57 17.26 8.03 -17.98
CA ASP A 57 18.65 7.99 -17.56
C ASP A 57 19.29 6.63 -17.90
N PRO A 58 20.24 6.57 -18.86
CA PRO A 58 20.92 5.32 -19.21
C PRO A 58 21.69 4.70 -18.05
N GLN A 59 22.16 5.49 -17.08
CA GLN A 59 22.91 4.98 -15.92
C GLN A 59 21.99 4.21 -14.97
N LEU A 60 20.77 4.68 -14.78
CA LEU A 60 19.76 3.96 -14.01
C LEU A 60 19.36 2.65 -14.70
N VAL A 61 19.13 2.69 -16.01
CA VAL A 61 18.81 1.49 -16.79
C VAL A 61 19.93 0.46 -16.68
N GLN A 62 21.18 0.87 -16.93
CA GLN A 62 22.35 -0.03 -16.82
C GLN A 62 22.49 -0.62 -15.41
N LYS A 63 22.27 0.17 -14.36
CA LYS A 63 22.37 -0.30 -12.97
C LYS A 63 21.35 -1.41 -12.64
N TRP A 64 20.20 -1.42 -13.30
CA TRP A 64 19.11 -2.36 -13.01
C TRP A 64 18.97 -3.48 -14.02
N SER A 65 19.70 -3.44 -15.15
CA SER A 65 19.64 -4.45 -16.21
C SER A 65 19.99 -5.88 -15.75
N ASP A 66 20.81 -6.02 -14.70
CA ASP A 66 21.16 -7.33 -14.13
C ASP A 66 20.11 -7.85 -13.10
N ARG A 67 19.11 -7.03 -12.76
CA ARG A 67 18.15 -7.32 -11.69
C ARG A 67 16.70 -7.34 -12.16
N VAL A 68 16.43 -6.78 -13.31
CA VAL A 68 15.12 -6.75 -13.96
C VAL A 68 15.34 -7.28 -15.38
N ARG A 69 14.57 -8.28 -15.75
CA ARG A 69 14.75 -9.04 -17.00
C ARG A 69 14.73 -8.17 -18.25
N HIS A 70 13.82 -7.20 -18.30
CA HIS A 70 13.71 -6.29 -19.44
C HIS A 70 13.78 -4.85 -18.96
N THR A 71 14.81 -4.15 -19.42
CA THR A 71 15.00 -2.72 -19.17
C THR A 71 15.29 -2.00 -20.47
N ALA A 72 14.85 -0.75 -20.60
CA ALA A 72 15.15 0.07 -21.77
C ALA A 72 15.37 1.54 -21.40
N VAL A 73 16.24 2.20 -22.13
CA VAL A 73 16.39 3.68 -22.07
C VAL A 73 15.27 4.29 -22.90
N LEU A 74 14.40 5.09 -22.25
CA LEU A 74 13.25 5.68 -22.91
C LEU A 74 12.78 6.92 -22.16
N ASP A 75 12.58 8.03 -22.87
CA ASP A 75 11.86 9.16 -22.32
C ASP A 75 10.35 8.94 -22.47
N ALA A 76 9.71 8.57 -21.39
CA ALA A 76 8.26 8.29 -21.35
C ALA A 76 7.38 9.55 -21.55
N LYS A 77 7.97 10.74 -21.62
CA LYS A 77 7.26 11.97 -22.03
C LYS A 77 7.03 12.03 -23.54
N ASP A 78 7.75 11.22 -24.31
CA ASP A 78 7.53 11.09 -25.75
C ASP A 78 6.53 9.97 -26.04
N MET A 79 5.35 10.34 -26.54
CA MET A 79 4.30 9.41 -26.95
C MET A 79 4.77 8.43 -28.01
N ASN A 80 5.60 8.89 -28.98
CA ASN A 80 6.10 8.01 -30.04
C ASN A 80 7.03 6.93 -29.46
N ALA A 81 7.86 7.28 -28.48
CA ALA A 81 8.71 6.32 -27.80
C ALA A 81 7.88 5.26 -27.04
N LEU A 82 6.81 5.68 -26.36
CA LEU A 82 5.88 4.73 -25.71
C LEU A 82 5.19 3.80 -26.73
N GLN A 83 4.79 4.31 -27.88
CA GLN A 83 4.21 3.51 -28.95
C GLN A 83 5.21 2.50 -29.53
N GLN A 84 6.47 2.90 -29.72
CA GLN A 84 7.53 2.03 -30.26
C GLN A 84 7.85 0.84 -29.37
N ILE A 85 7.72 0.97 -28.05
CA ILE A 85 7.87 -0.17 -27.12
C ILE A 85 6.59 -1.00 -26.95
N GLY A 86 5.53 -0.70 -27.69
CA GLY A 86 4.26 -1.39 -27.55
C GLY A 86 3.55 -1.14 -26.21
N ALA A 87 3.65 0.08 -25.65
CA ALA A 87 3.09 0.37 -24.33
C ALA A 87 1.58 0.05 -24.22
N ALA A 88 0.84 0.13 -25.32
CA ALA A 88 -0.59 -0.21 -25.36
C ALA A 88 -0.90 -1.71 -25.10
N ASP A 89 0.08 -2.60 -25.24
CA ASP A 89 -0.09 -4.03 -25.01
C ASP A 89 0.05 -4.42 -23.53
N PHE A 90 0.48 -3.48 -22.68
CA PHE A 90 0.59 -3.70 -21.24
C PHE A 90 -0.76 -3.55 -20.54
N SER A 91 -1.07 -4.49 -19.67
CA SER A 91 -2.30 -4.43 -18.86
C SER A 91 -2.17 -3.54 -17.64
N VAL A 92 -0.94 -3.33 -17.16
CA VAL A 92 -0.64 -2.54 -15.97
C VAL A 92 0.53 -1.62 -16.25
N ALA A 93 0.42 -0.35 -15.86
CA ALA A 93 1.54 0.59 -15.86
C ALA A 93 1.72 1.21 -14.46
N VAL A 94 2.98 1.38 -14.05
CA VAL A 94 3.38 2.02 -12.79
C VAL A 94 4.20 3.27 -13.12
N VAL A 95 3.63 4.45 -12.95
CA VAL A 95 4.33 5.73 -13.10
C VAL A 95 5.06 6.04 -11.79
N ALA A 96 6.37 5.79 -11.78
CA ALA A 96 7.25 5.92 -10.62
C ALA A 96 8.09 7.21 -10.63
N VAL A 97 7.78 8.14 -11.54
CA VAL A 97 8.46 9.44 -11.65
C VAL A 97 7.96 10.38 -10.57
N GLY A 98 8.87 10.89 -9.74
CA GLY A 98 8.55 11.78 -8.61
C GLY A 98 9.44 13.04 -8.56
N SER A 99 10.43 13.17 -9.43
CA SER A 99 11.31 14.35 -9.50
C SER A 99 10.66 15.54 -10.23
N SER A 100 9.65 15.29 -11.06
CA SER A 100 8.90 16.31 -11.81
C SER A 100 7.42 15.96 -11.83
N ILE A 101 6.59 16.86 -11.31
CA ILE A 101 5.12 16.75 -11.37
C ILE A 101 4.67 16.80 -12.83
N GLU A 102 5.25 17.70 -13.63
CA GLU A 102 4.96 17.84 -15.06
C GLU A 102 5.18 16.52 -15.80
N ALA A 103 6.35 15.90 -15.64
CA ALA A 103 6.65 14.62 -16.28
C ALA A 103 5.68 13.51 -15.82
N SER A 104 5.39 13.41 -14.53
CA SER A 104 4.46 12.43 -13.99
C SER A 104 3.04 12.59 -14.56
N VAL A 105 2.55 13.81 -14.64
CA VAL A 105 1.24 14.15 -15.22
C VAL A 105 1.20 13.82 -16.71
N LEU A 106 2.21 14.24 -17.47
CA LEU A 106 2.28 14.00 -18.91
C LEU A 106 2.34 12.50 -19.23
N ILE A 107 3.21 11.76 -18.56
CA ILE A 107 3.31 10.31 -18.72
C ILE A 107 1.98 9.63 -18.40
N THR A 108 1.35 10.00 -17.29
CA THR A 108 0.05 9.41 -16.91
C THR A 108 -1.02 9.71 -17.97
N THR A 109 -1.05 10.91 -18.54
CA THR A 109 -1.97 11.28 -19.63
C THR A 109 -1.73 10.40 -20.86
N HIS A 110 -0.47 10.22 -21.28
CA HIS A 110 -0.15 9.34 -22.41
C HIS A 110 -0.63 7.89 -22.20
N LEU A 111 -0.46 7.35 -20.98
CA LEU A 111 -0.93 6.00 -20.67
C LEU A 111 -2.47 5.89 -20.68
N VAL A 112 -3.17 6.94 -20.30
CA VAL A 112 -4.64 7.02 -20.40
C VAL A 112 -5.07 7.07 -21.86
N ASP A 113 -4.39 7.85 -22.70
CA ASP A 113 -4.65 7.94 -24.14
C ASP A 113 -4.39 6.60 -24.86
N LEU A 114 -3.37 5.86 -24.41
CA LEU A 114 -3.07 4.50 -24.86
C LEU A 114 -4.04 3.45 -24.29
N LYS A 115 -5.01 3.85 -23.45
CA LYS A 115 -6.05 2.99 -22.86
C LYS A 115 -5.52 1.82 -22.04
N ILE A 116 -4.40 2.02 -21.33
CA ILE A 116 -3.87 0.99 -20.44
C ILE A 116 -4.90 0.70 -19.33
N PRO A 117 -5.29 -0.57 -19.14
CA PRO A 117 -6.39 -0.95 -18.25
C PRO A 117 -6.18 -0.55 -16.79
N GLN A 118 -4.93 -0.58 -16.32
CA GLN A 118 -4.60 -0.24 -14.92
C GLN A 118 -3.36 0.65 -14.85
N ILE A 119 -3.55 1.88 -14.37
CA ILE A 119 -2.48 2.86 -14.19
C ILE A 119 -2.34 3.17 -12.71
N TRP A 120 -1.17 2.86 -12.15
CA TRP A 120 -0.76 3.23 -10.81
C TRP A 120 0.22 4.38 -10.91
N ALA A 121 0.02 5.43 -10.11
CA ALA A 121 0.88 6.60 -10.19
C ALA A 121 1.37 7.01 -8.80
N LYS A 122 2.68 7.28 -8.70
CA LYS A 122 3.28 7.82 -7.49
C LYS A 122 3.01 9.32 -7.38
N ALA A 123 2.45 9.75 -6.25
CA ALA A 123 2.28 11.16 -5.91
C ALA A 123 3.27 11.59 -4.82
N ILE A 124 3.75 12.83 -4.92
CA ILE A 124 4.64 13.45 -3.92
C ILE A 124 3.90 14.42 -2.98
N SER A 125 2.65 14.74 -3.30
CA SER A 125 1.77 15.58 -2.49
C SER A 125 0.31 15.25 -2.76
N GLU A 126 -0.60 15.67 -1.87
CA GLU A 126 -2.04 15.51 -2.07
C GLU A 126 -2.56 16.24 -3.31
N ALA A 127 -2.02 17.45 -3.57
CA ALA A 127 -2.38 18.22 -4.76
C ALA A 127 -2.01 17.45 -6.03
N HIS A 128 -0.78 16.90 -6.09
CA HIS A 128 -0.33 16.06 -7.19
C HIS A 128 -1.22 14.82 -7.35
N GLY A 129 -1.54 14.13 -6.26
CA GLY A 129 -2.42 12.96 -6.31
C GLY A 129 -3.82 13.28 -6.81
N LYS A 130 -4.39 14.42 -6.43
CA LYS A 130 -5.69 14.89 -6.96
C LYS A 130 -5.63 15.10 -8.47
N ILE A 131 -4.52 15.65 -8.99
CA ILE A 131 -4.33 15.82 -10.43
C ILE A 131 -4.27 14.45 -11.11
N LEU A 132 -3.41 13.53 -10.62
CA LEU A 132 -3.25 12.19 -11.18
C LEU A 132 -4.57 11.41 -11.24
N THR A 133 -5.37 11.47 -10.17
CA THR A 133 -6.70 10.86 -10.14
C THR A 133 -7.63 11.49 -11.18
N ARG A 134 -7.60 12.81 -11.33
CA ARG A 134 -8.46 13.54 -12.28
C ARG A 134 -8.14 13.25 -13.74
N ILE A 135 -6.88 13.00 -14.08
CA ILE A 135 -6.46 12.66 -15.45
C ILE A 135 -6.64 11.18 -15.77
N GLY A 136 -7.01 10.32 -14.81
CA GLY A 136 -7.36 8.93 -15.06
C GLY A 136 -6.41 7.90 -14.47
N ALA A 137 -5.52 8.24 -13.55
CA ALA A 137 -4.81 7.24 -12.77
C ALA A 137 -5.82 6.42 -11.94
N HIS A 138 -5.77 5.10 -12.07
CA HIS A 138 -6.68 4.17 -11.38
C HIS A 138 -6.34 4.05 -9.89
N ARG A 139 -5.03 4.14 -9.55
CA ARG A 139 -4.54 4.19 -8.19
C ARG A 139 -3.42 5.21 -8.03
N VAL A 140 -3.50 5.99 -6.96
CA VAL A 140 -2.46 6.93 -6.56
C VAL A 140 -1.88 6.47 -5.24
N ILE A 141 -0.55 6.40 -5.17
CA ILE A 141 0.20 5.95 -3.99
C ILE A 141 1.14 7.04 -3.51
N TYR A 142 1.39 7.06 -2.20
CA TYR A 142 2.22 8.07 -1.52
C TYR A 142 3.33 7.38 -0.71
N PRO A 143 4.33 6.76 -1.35
CA PRO A 143 5.28 5.89 -0.67
C PRO A 143 6.04 6.56 0.47
N GLU A 144 6.45 7.82 0.29
CA GLU A 144 7.17 8.56 1.31
C GLU A 144 6.30 8.88 2.53
N ARG A 145 5.01 9.21 2.32
CA ARG A 145 4.07 9.45 3.41
C ARG A 145 3.79 8.15 4.18
N GLU A 146 3.45 7.08 3.47
CA GLU A 146 3.15 5.78 4.07
C GLU A 146 4.34 5.23 4.86
N ALA A 147 5.55 5.35 4.30
CA ALA A 147 6.79 4.98 5.01
C ALA A 147 7.05 5.87 6.23
N GLY A 148 6.83 7.19 6.11
CA GLY A 148 7.01 8.15 7.21
C GLY A 148 6.05 7.89 8.38
N GLU A 149 4.78 7.65 8.10
CA GLU A 149 3.77 7.29 9.10
C GLU A 149 4.16 6.00 9.82
N ARG A 150 4.56 4.97 9.09
CA ARG A 150 5.03 3.71 9.68
C ARG A 150 6.26 3.95 10.58
N VAL A 151 7.24 4.69 10.13
CA VAL A 151 8.44 5.02 10.92
C VAL A 151 8.06 5.78 12.19
N ALA A 152 7.13 6.74 12.12
CA ALA A 152 6.68 7.50 13.29
C ALA A 152 6.11 6.59 14.38
N HIS A 153 5.25 5.63 14.03
CA HIS A 153 4.73 4.64 14.96
C HIS A 153 5.84 3.76 15.57
N LEU A 154 6.82 3.34 14.75
CA LEU A 154 7.92 2.51 15.23
C LEU A 154 8.86 3.29 16.18
N VAL A 155 9.21 4.52 15.85
CA VAL A 155 10.09 5.39 16.67
C VAL A 155 9.43 5.77 17.99
N SER A 156 8.11 5.74 18.10
CA SER A 156 7.42 5.93 19.39
C SER A 156 7.80 4.88 20.44
N GLY A 157 8.47 3.78 20.02
CA GLY A 157 9.02 2.73 20.90
C GLY A 157 7.98 1.75 21.45
N ARG A 158 6.72 1.91 21.11
CA ARG A 158 5.60 1.07 21.61
C ARG A 158 5.24 -0.05 20.67
N MET A 159 5.57 0.10 19.39
CA MET A 159 5.24 -0.84 18.31
C MET A 159 6.51 -1.31 17.61
N ILE A 160 6.51 -2.57 17.16
CA ILE A 160 7.62 -3.18 16.41
C ILE A 160 7.33 -3.15 14.92
N ASP A 161 6.06 -3.24 14.54
CA ASP A 161 5.61 -3.13 13.16
C ASP A 161 4.17 -2.61 13.13
N PHE A 162 3.82 -1.88 12.06
CA PHE A 162 2.52 -1.24 11.90
C PHE A 162 2.08 -1.38 10.44
N ILE A 163 0.89 -1.93 10.22
CA ILE A 163 0.27 -2.08 8.90
C ILE A 163 -1.12 -1.48 8.97
N ARG A 164 -1.33 -0.37 8.25
CA ARG A 164 -2.65 0.23 8.10
C ARG A 164 -3.43 -0.50 7.00
N PHE A 165 -4.67 -0.86 7.27
CA PHE A 165 -5.58 -1.45 6.28
C PHE A 165 -6.58 -0.45 5.75
N ASP A 166 -7.03 0.49 6.60
CA ASP A 166 -8.01 1.52 6.27
C ASP A 166 -7.71 2.77 7.10
N ASP A 167 -8.45 3.85 6.89
CA ASP A 167 -8.26 5.12 7.60
C ASP A 167 -8.33 4.96 9.13
N ASP A 168 -9.09 3.99 9.63
CA ASP A 168 -9.29 3.76 11.07
C ASP A 168 -9.04 2.31 11.51
N PHE A 169 -8.30 1.50 10.76
CA PHE A 169 -8.04 0.11 11.15
C PHE A 169 -6.63 -0.33 10.80
N ALA A 170 -5.93 -0.93 11.79
CA ALA A 170 -4.57 -1.42 11.61
C ALA A 170 -4.31 -2.80 12.23
N LEU A 171 -3.23 -3.43 11.78
CA LEU A 171 -2.55 -4.55 12.42
C LEU A 171 -1.21 -4.09 12.95
N VAL A 172 -0.92 -4.41 14.21
CA VAL A 172 0.30 -3.98 14.89
C VAL A 172 0.99 -5.17 15.53
N LYS A 173 2.31 -5.23 15.39
CA LYS A 173 3.18 -6.15 16.11
C LYS A 173 3.83 -5.41 17.29
N MET A 174 3.68 -5.95 18.50
CA MET A 174 4.18 -5.31 19.70
C MET A 174 4.47 -6.33 20.81
N TYR A 175 5.12 -5.90 21.88
CA TYR A 175 5.15 -6.67 23.12
C TYR A 175 3.83 -6.50 23.88
N PRO A 176 3.35 -7.54 24.58
CA PRO A 176 2.15 -7.43 25.39
C PRO A 176 2.32 -6.40 26.50
N PRO A 177 1.38 -5.46 26.72
CA PRO A 177 1.43 -4.56 27.86
C PRO A 177 1.15 -5.31 29.17
N LYS A 178 1.66 -4.81 30.32
CA LYS A 178 1.55 -5.46 31.64
C LYS A 178 0.16 -5.98 32.01
N PRO A 179 -0.95 -5.24 31.76
CA PRO A 179 -2.26 -5.68 32.23
C PRO A 179 -2.74 -7.00 31.67
N ILE A 180 -2.18 -7.47 30.53
CA ILE A 180 -2.61 -8.74 29.90
C ILE A 180 -1.62 -9.89 30.11
N ARG A 181 -0.44 -9.64 30.70
CA ARG A 181 0.59 -10.66 30.90
C ARG A 181 0.19 -11.67 31.96
N GLY A 182 0.50 -12.95 31.74
CA GLY A 182 0.27 -14.05 32.69
C GLY A 182 -1.20 -14.44 32.87
N LYS A 183 -2.08 -13.88 32.09
CA LYS A 183 -3.53 -14.19 32.08
C LYS A 183 -3.92 -14.72 30.70
N SER A 184 -4.98 -15.52 30.63
CA SER A 184 -5.59 -15.85 29.36
C SER A 184 -6.18 -14.59 28.71
N LEU A 185 -6.33 -14.60 27.37
CA LEU A 185 -6.92 -13.44 26.68
C LEU A 185 -8.36 -13.18 27.14
N THR A 186 -9.10 -14.22 27.54
CA THR A 186 -10.43 -14.09 28.15
C THR A 186 -10.35 -13.35 29.50
N GLU A 187 -9.52 -13.83 30.42
CA GLU A 187 -9.36 -13.22 31.75
C GLU A 187 -8.85 -11.78 31.67
N SER A 188 -7.99 -11.49 30.74
CA SER A 188 -7.46 -10.12 30.51
C SER A 188 -8.52 -9.15 30.00
N GLY A 189 -9.60 -9.67 29.42
CA GLY A 189 -10.67 -8.88 28.80
C GLY A 189 -10.19 -8.00 27.65
N VAL A 190 -9.15 -8.41 26.92
CA VAL A 190 -8.49 -7.58 25.92
C VAL A 190 -9.45 -7.04 24.89
N ARG A 191 -10.42 -7.84 24.45
CA ARG A 191 -11.42 -7.44 23.47
C ARG A 191 -12.49 -6.51 24.04
N THR A 192 -12.94 -6.78 25.26
CA THR A 192 -14.04 -6.03 25.89
C THR A 192 -13.58 -4.72 26.54
N LYS A 193 -12.37 -4.69 27.10
CA LYS A 193 -11.82 -3.51 27.78
C LYS A 193 -11.10 -2.55 26.85
N TYR A 194 -10.36 -3.10 25.88
CA TYR A 194 -9.45 -2.32 25.04
C TYR A 194 -9.88 -2.28 23.58
N HIS A 195 -10.94 -2.98 23.20
CA HIS A 195 -11.44 -3.12 21.84
C HIS A 195 -10.38 -3.66 20.86
N ILE A 196 -9.43 -4.45 21.38
CA ILE A 196 -8.32 -5.04 20.64
C ILE A 196 -8.53 -6.53 20.46
N THR A 197 -8.29 -7.05 19.26
CA THR A 197 -8.22 -8.48 19.03
C THR A 197 -6.75 -8.90 18.89
N VAL A 198 -6.30 -9.85 19.73
CA VAL A 198 -5.02 -10.52 19.53
C VAL A 198 -5.21 -11.60 18.47
N VAL A 199 -4.52 -11.44 17.33
CA VAL A 199 -4.63 -12.33 16.17
C VAL A 199 -3.64 -13.49 16.28
N GLY A 200 -2.46 -13.22 16.80
CA GLY A 200 -1.42 -14.25 16.91
C GLY A 200 -0.36 -13.89 17.94
N VAL A 201 0.36 -14.92 18.36
CA VAL A 201 1.43 -14.81 19.37
C VAL A 201 2.66 -15.54 18.85
N LYS A 202 3.83 -14.97 19.13
CA LYS A 202 5.14 -15.59 18.86
C LYS A 202 5.96 -15.57 20.13
N SER A 203 6.18 -16.74 20.71
CA SER A 203 7.16 -16.93 21.79
C SER A 203 8.58 -17.01 21.23
N PRO A 204 9.61 -16.66 22.02
CA PRO A 204 11.00 -16.79 21.62
C PRO A 204 11.34 -18.19 21.08
N GLY A 205 12.00 -18.25 19.94
CA GLY A 205 12.40 -19.51 19.30
C GLY A 205 11.27 -20.33 18.67
N LYS A 206 10.02 -19.87 18.73
CA LYS A 206 8.85 -20.56 18.13
C LYS A 206 8.29 -19.77 16.95
N PRO A 207 7.60 -20.41 15.98
CA PRO A 207 6.86 -19.73 14.95
C PRO A 207 5.65 -18.97 15.54
N PHE A 208 5.03 -18.10 14.76
CA PHE A 208 3.74 -17.52 15.12
C PHE A 208 2.66 -18.59 15.18
N THR A 209 1.82 -18.49 16.20
CA THR A 209 0.61 -19.32 16.37
C THR A 209 -0.62 -18.42 16.47
N TYR A 210 -1.77 -18.94 16.04
CA TYR A 210 -3.03 -18.22 16.20
C TYR A 210 -3.35 -18.07 17.70
N ALA A 211 -3.85 -16.89 18.07
CA ALA A 211 -4.33 -16.65 19.42
C ALA A 211 -5.75 -17.23 19.59
N THR A 212 -5.98 -17.86 20.74
CA THR A 212 -7.28 -18.32 21.18
C THR A 212 -7.67 -17.65 22.49
N GLU A 213 -8.88 -17.83 22.95
CA GLU A 213 -9.34 -17.28 24.23
C GLU A 213 -8.51 -17.76 25.42
N GLN A 214 -7.94 -18.96 25.33
CA GLN A 214 -7.12 -19.58 26.37
C GLN A 214 -5.63 -19.21 26.27
N THR A 215 -5.23 -18.49 25.21
CA THR A 215 -3.83 -18.10 25.02
C THR A 215 -3.37 -17.20 26.15
N VAL A 216 -2.28 -17.58 26.80
CA VAL A 216 -1.59 -16.78 27.83
C VAL A 216 -0.36 -16.16 27.20
N VAL A 217 -0.18 -14.86 27.39
CA VAL A 217 0.98 -14.11 26.86
C VAL A 217 1.91 -13.67 27.97
N THR A 218 3.22 -13.67 27.69
CA THR A 218 4.28 -13.28 28.64
C THR A 218 4.99 -12.02 28.13
N ASN A 219 5.85 -11.43 28.95
CA ASN A 219 6.65 -10.25 28.60
C ASN A 219 7.66 -10.49 27.46
N HIS A 220 7.99 -11.75 27.16
CA HIS A 220 8.94 -12.13 26.11
C HIS A 220 8.24 -12.47 24.78
N ASP A 221 6.92 -12.57 24.77
CA ASP A 221 6.17 -12.88 23.57
C ASP A 221 6.02 -11.63 22.70
N LEU A 222 5.88 -11.86 21.39
CA LEU A 222 5.42 -10.88 20.45
C LEU A 222 3.97 -11.18 20.11
N ILE A 223 3.11 -10.18 20.14
CA ILE A 223 1.71 -10.31 19.74
C ILE A 223 1.44 -9.52 18.47
N ILE A 224 0.54 -10.04 17.64
CA ILE A 224 -0.08 -9.30 16.56
C ILE A 224 -1.49 -8.94 17.03
N VAL A 225 -1.79 -7.66 17.03
CA VAL A 225 -3.09 -7.13 17.45
C VAL A 225 -3.77 -6.39 16.32
N SER A 226 -5.10 -6.38 16.32
CA SER A 226 -5.90 -5.58 15.39
C SER A 226 -6.95 -4.77 16.14
N GLY A 227 -7.25 -3.58 15.62
CA GLY A 227 -8.23 -2.66 16.18
C GLY A 227 -8.25 -1.34 15.44
N SER A 228 -9.01 -0.37 15.96
CA SER A 228 -8.94 1.01 15.49
C SER A 228 -7.57 1.62 15.82
N ASN A 229 -7.14 2.62 15.03
CA ASN A 229 -5.87 3.29 15.29
C ASN A 229 -5.85 3.88 16.72
N GLU A 230 -6.94 4.46 17.18
CA GLU A 230 -7.06 5.04 18.53
C GLU A 230 -6.97 3.98 19.63
N ASP A 231 -7.66 2.84 19.47
CA ASP A 231 -7.61 1.76 20.45
C ASP A 231 -6.22 1.13 20.53
N ILE A 232 -5.56 0.95 19.38
CA ILE A 232 -4.19 0.42 19.31
C ILE A 232 -3.21 1.36 20.01
N GLU A 233 -3.28 2.68 19.78
CA GLU A 233 -2.43 3.66 20.44
C GLU A 233 -2.65 3.67 21.97
N ARG A 234 -3.91 3.64 22.41
CA ARG A 234 -4.25 3.54 23.83
C ARG A 234 -3.72 2.24 24.44
N PHE A 235 -3.88 1.13 23.74
CA PHE A 235 -3.40 -0.17 24.19
C PHE A 235 -1.87 -0.23 24.26
N ALA A 236 -1.18 0.30 23.26
CA ALA A 236 0.28 0.40 23.26
C ALA A 236 0.83 1.36 24.31
N ALA A 237 0.03 2.33 24.76
CA ALA A 237 0.39 3.27 25.84
C ALA A 237 0.27 2.67 27.25
N LEU A 238 -0.38 1.51 27.40
CA LEU A 238 -0.42 0.82 28.70
C LEU A 238 0.99 0.41 29.09
N GLU A 239 1.42 0.79 30.29
CA GLU A 239 2.80 0.59 30.76
C GLU A 239 3.29 -0.84 30.57
N GLY A 240 4.47 -0.91 29.94
CA GLY A 240 5.18 -2.16 29.64
C GLY A 240 5.99 -2.70 30.82
#